data_86fc702292da387e9f105d6e4e8fcb0e
#
_entry.id   86fc702292da387e9f105d6e4e8fcb0e
#
_cell.length_a   1.000
_cell.length_b   1.000
_cell.length_c   1.000
_cell.angle_alpha   90.00
_cell.angle_beta   90.00
_cell.angle_gamma   90.00
#
_symmetry.space_group_name_H-M   'P 1'
#
loop_
_entity.id
_entity.type
_entity.pdbx_description
1 polymer ?
#
loop_
_entity_poly.entity_id
_entity_poly.type
_entity_poly.pdbx_seq_one_letter_code
_entity_poly.pdbx_strand_id
1 'polypeptide(L)'
;MTVYRPPSEANSFLLPLTIGCSHNGCTFCGNYLGVNFRIRRLEDIEKDIDSVARNYSGSVRRVFLENGDALIYRQRELVEVMKHLNRRFLNLERVGTYATPRSALIKSVDELRELRRLGLKIAYMGVETGDEELLLKINKGVTYDQIVEAGRKLKQAGITASVTVILGLGGVEGSEKHASQTAKILTDIDPDFVGALTIMLVPGTPLYRDYQEKRFKLISPLQSLIELKNIIQDSNYTSCFFTANHASNYLPIKVRLPERKEEILKLIDDILVNKETSQLRSESMRVL
;
A
#
# COMPACT_ATOMS: atom_id res chain seq x y z
N MET A 1 -16.36 12.22 4.48
CA MET A 1 -14.92 11.98 4.30
C MET A 1 -14.78 10.76 3.42
N THR A 2 -13.96 10.82 2.38
CA THR A 2 -13.75 9.65 1.51
C THR A 2 -12.98 8.59 2.28
N VAL A 3 -13.45 7.34 2.20
CA VAL A 3 -12.86 6.20 2.88
C VAL A 3 -11.91 5.49 1.90
N TYR A 4 -10.65 5.38 2.27
CA TYR A 4 -9.65 4.62 1.51
C TYR A 4 -9.32 3.35 2.26
N ARG A 5 -9.52 2.19 1.62
CA ARG A 5 -9.20 0.89 2.20
C ARG A 5 -8.72 -0.08 1.13
N PRO A 6 -7.85 -1.04 1.46
CA PRO A 6 -7.51 -2.13 0.54
C PRO A 6 -8.75 -2.98 0.24
N PRO A 7 -8.91 -3.51 -0.99
CA PRO A 7 -10.05 -4.38 -1.32
C PRO A 7 -10.20 -5.60 -0.38
N SER A 8 -9.09 -6.10 0.15
CA SER A 8 -9.06 -7.20 1.13
C SER A 8 -9.67 -6.84 2.48
N GLU A 9 -9.88 -5.55 2.76
CA GLU A 9 -10.52 -5.02 3.97
C GLU A 9 -11.98 -4.57 3.74
N ALA A 10 -12.60 -4.96 2.61
CA ALA A 10 -13.96 -4.56 2.27
C ALA A 10 -14.99 -4.92 3.36
N ASN A 11 -14.78 -6.04 4.07
CA ASN A 11 -15.65 -6.55 5.12
C ASN A 11 -15.13 -6.27 6.55
N SER A 12 -14.14 -5.39 6.70
CA SER A 12 -13.61 -5.03 8.01
C SER A 12 -14.38 -3.86 8.61
N PHE A 13 -14.55 -3.85 9.92
CA PHE A 13 -14.96 -2.65 10.64
C PHE A 13 -13.85 -1.61 10.52
N LEU A 14 -14.18 -0.45 9.98
CA LEU A 14 -13.23 0.63 9.75
C LEU A 14 -13.16 1.51 11.00
N LEU A 15 -11.98 1.59 11.61
CA LEU A 15 -11.74 2.36 12.82
C LEU A 15 -10.67 3.43 12.56
N PRO A 16 -11.04 4.69 12.37
CA PRO A 16 -10.09 5.76 12.18
C PRO A 16 -9.36 6.08 13.50
N LEU A 17 -8.03 5.93 13.53
CA LEU A 17 -7.19 6.37 14.64
C LEU A 17 -6.61 7.75 14.43
N THR A 18 -6.48 8.14 13.16
CA THR A 18 -5.97 9.45 12.75
C THR A 18 -6.97 10.09 11.78
N ILE A 19 -6.72 11.31 11.41
CA ILE A 19 -7.40 11.99 10.30
C ILE A 19 -6.33 12.48 9.35
N GLY A 20 -6.41 12.08 8.07
CA GLY A 20 -5.39 12.40 7.08
C GLY A 20 -4.19 11.46 7.12
N CYS A 21 -3.10 11.89 6.52
CA CYS A 21 -1.83 11.15 6.46
C CYS A 21 -0.74 11.95 7.21
N SER A 22 0.08 11.25 8.01
CA SER A 22 1.13 11.88 8.83
C SER A 22 2.20 12.58 7.99
N HIS A 23 2.44 12.11 6.77
CA HIS A 23 3.37 12.71 5.83
C HIS A 23 2.69 13.73 4.91
N ASN A 24 1.58 13.33 4.27
CA ASN A 24 0.73 14.11 3.36
C ASN A 24 1.47 15.03 2.35
N GLY A 25 2.70 14.67 2.00
CA GLY A 25 3.59 15.47 1.15
C GLY A 25 3.90 14.86 -0.21
N CYS A 26 3.43 13.62 -0.49
CA CYS A 26 3.74 12.94 -1.74
C CYS A 26 3.14 13.68 -2.94
N THR A 27 3.96 13.99 -3.96
CA THR A 27 3.56 14.85 -5.08
C THR A 27 2.47 14.27 -5.98
N PHE A 28 2.27 12.95 -5.93
CA PHE A 28 1.26 12.25 -6.74
C PHE A 28 -0.05 11.96 -5.98
N CYS A 29 -0.03 12.01 -4.64
CA CYS A 29 -1.13 11.53 -3.82
C CYS A 29 -2.18 12.62 -3.57
N GLY A 30 -3.43 12.34 -3.95
CA GLY A 30 -4.56 13.23 -3.75
C GLY A 30 -5.47 12.87 -2.58
N ASN A 31 -5.22 11.76 -1.88
CA ASN A 31 -6.17 11.19 -0.92
C ASN A 31 -6.52 12.13 0.24
N TYR A 32 -5.56 12.94 0.67
CA TYR A 32 -5.74 13.84 1.81
C TYR A 32 -5.39 15.30 1.49
N LEU A 33 -5.60 15.72 0.22
CA LEU A 33 -5.42 17.13 -0.16
C LEU A 33 -6.29 18.04 0.71
N GLY A 34 -5.67 19.07 1.29
CA GLY A 34 -6.36 20.03 2.15
C GLY A 34 -6.76 19.50 3.53
N VAL A 35 -6.44 18.25 3.86
CA VAL A 35 -6.74 17.66 5.17
C VAL A 35 -5.56 17.85 6.11
N ASN A 36 -5.74 18.57 7.20
CA ASN A 36 -4.74 18.68 8.26
C ASN A 36 -4.65 17.36 9.05
N PHE A 37 -3.46 16.82 9.17
CA PHE A 37 -3.24 15.61 9.96
C PHE A 37 -3.55 15.82 11.43
N ARG A 38 -4.28 14.88 12.03
CA ARG A 38 -4.62 14.85 13.46
C ARG A 38 -4.64 13.43 13.99
N ILE A 39 -4.16 13.25 15.21
CA ILE A 39 -4.35 12.03 15.99
C ILE A 39 -5.66 12.17 16.77
N ARG A 40 -6.51 11.15 16.74
CA ARG A 40 -7.78 11.15 17.51
C ARG A 40 -7.48 10.80 18.97
N ARG A 41 -8.31 11.30 19.87
CA ARG A 41 -8.20 10.98 21.29
C ARG A 41 -8.62 9.53 21.53
N LEU A 42 -7.96 8.87 22.48
CA LEU A 42 -8.25 7.48 22.85
C LEU A 42 -9.71 7.30 23.25
N GLU A 43 -10.26 8.21 24.07
CA GLU A 43 -11.63 8.14 24.55
C GLU A 43 -12.67 8.19 23.41
N ASP A 44 -12.38 8.93 22.33
CA ASP A 44 -13.30 9.02 21.19
C ASP A 44 -13.23 7.73 20.34
N ILE A 45 -12.06 7.11 20.25
CA ILE A 45 -11.87 5.81 19.57
C ILE A 45 -12.59 4.70 20.37
N GLU A 46 -12.47 4.68 21.70
CA GLU A 46 -13.14 3.71 22.57
C GLU A 46 -14.66 3.82 22.46
N LYS A 47 -15.21 5.05 22.39
CA LYS A 47 -16.65 5.27 22.16
C LYS A 47 -17.11 4.72 20.82
N ASP A 48 -16.32 4.87 19.75
CA ASP A 48 -16.66 4.28 18.45
C ASP A 48 -16.70 2.74 18.52
N ILE A 49 -15.69 2.13 19.15
CA ILE A 49 -15.64 0.68 19.37
C ILE A 49 -16.87 0.24 20.16
N ASP A 50 -17.19 0.91 21.28
CA ASP A 50 -18.34 0.56 22.13
C ASP A 50 -19.67 0.75 21.42
N SER A 51 -19.79 1.77 20.57
CA SER A 51 -20.99 1.99 19.78
C SER A 51 -21.29 0.84 18.82
N VAL A 52 -20.25 0.35 18.12
CA VAL A 52 -20.39 -0.78 17.19
C VAL A 52 -20.59 -2.08 17.97
N ALA A 53 -19.86 -2.29 19.07
CA ALA A 53 -19.93 -3.51 19.85
C ALA A 53 -21.30 -3.73 20.50
N ARG A 54 -22.07 -2.69 20.80
CA ARG A 54 -23.43 -2.83 21.35
C ARG A 54 -24.34 -3.72 20.50
N ASN A 55 -24.21 -3.66 19.18
CA ASN A 55 -25.08 -4.39 18.26
C ASN A 55 -24.35 -5.49 17.46
N TYR A 56 -23.02 -5.44 17.38
CA TYR A 56 -22.23 -6.27 16.46
C TYR A 56 -21.05 -6.98 17.13
N SER A 57 -21.03 -7.13 18.48
CA SER A 57 -19.86 -7.69 19.20
C SER A 57 -19.47 -9.10 18.71
N GLY A 58 -20.46 -9.94 18.37
CA GLY A 58 -20.25 -11.29 17.85
C GLY A 58 -20.03 -11.38 16.33
N SER A 59 -20.32 -10.30 15.59
CA SER A 59 -20.29 -10.30 14.12
C SER A 59 -18.98 -9.72 13.55
N VAL A 60 -18.31 -8.83 14.29
CA VAL A 60 -17.06 -8.22 13.85
C VAL A 60 -15.91 -9.21 13.99
N ARG A 61 -15.40 -9.69 12.86
CA ARG A 61 -14.26 -10.62 12.78
C ARG A 61 -12.97 -9.89 12.39
N ARG A 62 -13.07 -8.76 11.74
CA ARG A 62 -11.93 -7.99 11.23
C ARG A 62 -12.11 -6.51 11.52
N VAL A 63 -11.03 -5.86 11.92
CA VAL A 63 -10.95 -4.42 12.09
C VAL A 63 -9.83 -3.88 11.22
N PHE A 64 -10.05 -2.75 10.59
CA PHE A 64 -9.03 -2.05 9.84
C PHE A 64 -8.83 -0.65 10.45
N LEU A 65 -7.61 -0.42 10.97
CA LEU A 65 -7.20 0.87 11.50
C LEU A 65 -6.94 1.81 10.32
N GLU A 66 -7.86 2.73 10.14
CA GLU A 66 -8.01 3.54 8.92
C GLU A 66 -7.24 4.86 8.99
N ASN A 67 -7.20 5.51 7.83
CA ASN A 67 -6.49 6.71 7.43
C ASN A 67 -5.02 6.48 7.09
N GLY A 68 -4.37 7.49 6.49
CA GLY A 68 -3.14 7.31 5.73
C GLY A 68 -1.94 6.78 6.50
N ASP A 69 -1.99 6.79 7.84
CA ASP A 69 -0.91 6.28 8.70
C ASP A 69 -1.41 6.02 10.12
N ALA A 70 -2.21 4.99 10.32
CA ALA A 70 -2.74 4.68 11.64
C ALA A 70 -1.66 4.10 12.58
N LEU A 71 -0.61 3.46 12.05
CA LEU A 71 0.49 2.90 12.86
C LEU A 71 1.33 3.97 13.57
N ILE A 72 1.25 5.25 13.16
CA ILE A 72 1.93 6.37 13.83
C ILE A 72 1.42 6.61 15.26
N TYR A 73 0.26 6.07 15.58
CA TYR A 73 -0.36 6.22 16.91
C TYR A 73 0.62 5.81 18.02
N ARG A 74 0.63 6.52 19.16
CA ARG A 74 1.56 6.25 20.26
C ARG A 74 1.41 4.81 20.73
N GLN A 75 2.53 4.13 20.98
CA GLN A 75 2.54 2.70 21.33
C GLN A 75 1.61 2.38 22.49
N ARG A 76 1.75 3.08 23.61
CA ARG A 76 0.93 2.85 24.80
C ARG A 76 -0.58 2.93 24.51
N GLU A 77 -0.99 3.97 23.80
CA GLU A 77 -2.39 4.20 23.46
C GLU A 77 -2.89 3.19 22.43
N LEU A 78 -2.05 2.83 21.43
CA LEU A 78 -2.38 1.80 20.44
C LEU A 78 -2.59 0.44 21.09
N VAL A 79 -1.77 0.09 22.09
CA VAL A 79 -1.95 -1.12 22.90
C VAL A 79 -3.30 -1.10 23.62
N GLU A 80 -3.72 0.02 24.19
CA GLU A 80 -5.02 0.12 24.85
C GLU A 80 -6.19 -0.01 23.84
N VAL A 81 -6.08 0.60 22.66
CA VAL A 81 -7.05 0.38 21.56
C VAL A 81 -7.16 -1.11 21.21
N MET A 82 -6.02 -1.79 21.01
CA MET A 82 -5.99 -3.21 20.66
C MET A 82 -6.60 -4.11 21.77
N LYS A 83 -6.30 -3.81 23.03
CA LYS A 83 -6.91 -4.50 24.17
C LYS A 83 -8.42 -4.25 24.23
N HIS A 84 -8.87 -3.01 23.98
CA HIS A 84 -10.28 -2.66 23.97
C HIS A 84 -11.04 -3.40 22.86
N LEU A 85 -10.48 -3.44 21.64
CA LEU A 85 -11.02 -4.23 20.54
C LEU A 85 -11.22 -5.72 20.92
N ASN A 86 -10.20 -6.35 21.52
CA ASN A 86 -10.27 -7.75 21.95
C ASN A 86 -11.29 -7.97 23.06
N ARG A 87 -11.50 -7.01 23.96
CA ARG A 87 -12.56 -7.10 25.01
C ARG A 87 -13.95 -6.97 24.44
N ARG A 88 -14.14 -6.16 23.38
CA ARG A 88 -15.46 -5.79 22.86
C ARG A 88 -15.95 -6.70 21.72
N PHE A 89 -15.04 -7.27 20.93
CA PHE A 89 -15.38 -8.14 19.80
C PHE A 89 -14.95 -9.57 20.05
N LEU A 90 -15.91 -10.42 20.44
CA LEU A 90 -15.67 -11.79 20.90
C LEU A 90 -15.06 -12.70 19.83
N ASN A 91 -15.33 -12.41 18.56
CA ASN A 91 -14.89 -13.20 17.41
C ASN A 91 -13.83 -12.47 16.56
N LEU A 92 -13.11 -11.51 17.16
CA LEU A 92 -12.08 -10.76 16.44
C LEU A 92 -10.91 -11.65 16.01
N GLU A 93 -10.73 -11.81 14.71
CA GLU A 93 -9.69 -12.67 14.13
C GLU A 93 -8.44 -11.89 13.74
N ARG A 94 -8.64 -10.65 13.26
CA ARG A 94 -7.57 -9.87 12.66
C ARG A 94 -7.81 -8.37 12.77
N VAL A 95 -6.74 -7.66 13.09
CA VAL A 95 -6.63 -6.22 12.89
C VAL A 95 -5.63 -5.97 11.77
N GLY A 96 -5.99 -5.13 10.80
CA GLY A 96 -5.11 -4.59 9.77
C GLY A 96 -4.88 -3.10 9.97
N THR A 97 -3.82 -2.56 9.39
CA THR A 97 -3.52 -1.12 9.51
C THR A 97 -2.85 -0.58 8.24
N TYR A 98 -3.09 0.70 7.94
CA TYR A 98 -2.14 1.44 7.11
C TYR A 98 -0.92 1.83 7.92
N ALA A 99 0.23 1.76 7.27
CA ALA A 99 1.51 2.17 7.81
C ALA A 99 2.31 2.96 6.76
N THR A 100 3.09 3.93 7.20
CA THR A 100 4.20 4.46 6.41
C THR A 100 5.50 3.78 6.84
N PRO A 101 6.56 3.78 6.01
CA PRO A 101 7.85 3.30 6.48
C PRO A 101 8.31 4.01 7.76
N ARG A 102 8.06 5.32 7.86
CA ARG A 102 8.38 6.12 9.05
C ARG A 102 7.67 5.61 10.31
N SER A 103 6.38 5.33 10.25
CA SER A 103 5.62 4.83 11.41
C SER A 103 6.05 3.43 11.84
N ALA A 104 6.49 2.59 10.92
CA ALA A 104 7.08 1.29 11.24
C ALA A 104 8.48 1.43 11.87
N LEU A 105 9.29 2.39 11.40
CA LEU A 105 10.65 2.62 11.90
C LEU A 105 10.69 3.15 13.33
N ILE A 106 9.77 4.05 13.71
CA ILE A 106 9.75 4.64 15.06
C ILE A 106 9.36 3.64 16.16
N LYS A 107 8.76 2.50 15.79
CA LYS A 107 8.46 1.43 16.73
C LYS A 107 9.61 0.42 16.77
N SER A 108 9.94 -0.08 17.95
CA SER A 108 10.87 -1.21 18.08
C SER A 108 10.25 -2.50 17.57
N VAL A 109 11.05 -3.51 17.27
CA VAL A 109 10.54 -4.85 16.89
C VAL A 109 9.70 -5.44 18.02
N ASP A 110 10.06 -5.20 19.28
CA ASP A 110 9.31 -5.73 20.42
C ASP A 110 7.96 -5.03 20.61
N GLU A 111 7.87 -3.73 20.36
CA GLU A 111 6.61 -3.00 20.30
C GLU A 111 5.70 -3.52 19.18
N LEU A 112 6.25 -3.80 17.99
CA LEU A 112 5.50 -4.42 16.91
C LEU A 112 5.06 -5.85 17.25
N ARG A 113 5.91 -6.64 17.92
CA ARG A 113 5.55 -7.99 18.43
C ARG A 113 4.44 -7.93 19.46
N GLU A 114 4.44 -6.92 20.33
CA GLU A 114 3.34 -6.70 21.28
C GLU A 114 2.02 -6.47 20.54
N LEU A 115 2.01 -5.58 19.56
CA LEU A 115 0.82 -5.35 18.71
C LEU A 115 0.40 -6.61 17.95
N ARG A 116 1.37 -7.39 17.47
CA ARG A 116 1.09 -8.67 16.80
C ARG A 116 0.40 -9.68 17.73
N ARG A 117 0.85 -9.79 18.97
CA ARG A 117 0.19 -10.64 19.99
C ARG A 117 -1.23 -10.19 20.31
N LEU A 118 -1.49 -8.88 20.24
CA LEU A 118 -2.81 -8.29 20.43
C LEU A 118 -3.70 -8.34 19.16
N GLY A 119 -3.24 -8.98 18.08
CA GLY A 119 -4.04 -9.22 16.89
C GLY A 119 -3.76 -8.36 15.67
N LEU A 120 -2.76 -7.47 15.69
CA LEU A 120 -2.32 -6.76 14.49
C LEU A 120 -1.60 -7.74 13.56
N LYS A 121 -2.30 -8.24 12.53
CA LYS A 121 -1.78 -9.31 11.67
C LYS A 121 -1.22 -8.84 10.35
N ILE A 122 -1.64 -7.70 9.85
CA ILE A 122 -1.22 -7.18 8.53
C ILE A 122 -1.04 -5.67 8.57
N ALA A 123 0.02 -5.19 7.95
CA ALA A 123 0.27 -3.79 7.69
C ALA A 123 0.38 -3.52 6.19
N TYR A 124 -0.34 -2.51 5.71
CA TYR A 124 -0.30 -2.05 4.32
C TYR A 124 0.60 -0.82 4.24
N MET A 125 1.72 -0.97 3.54
CA MET A 125 2.77 0.05 3.48
C MET A 125 3.06 0.46 2.04
N GLY A 126 2.97 1.76 1.75
CA GLY A 126 3.36 2.30 0.45
C GLY A 126 4.88 2.34 0.28
N VAL A 127 5.41 1.57 -0.66
CA VAL A 127 6.79 1.62 -1.15
C VAL A 127 6.89 2.60 -2.32
N GLU A 128 5.96 2.51 -3.23
CA GLU A 128 5.73 3.27 -4.46
C GLU A 128 6.81 3.03 -5.54
N THR A 129 8.08 3.14 -5.19
CA THR A 129 9.26 2.95 -6.06
C THR A 129 10.47 2.52 -5.23
N GLY A 130 11.42 1.85 -5.88
CA GLY A 130 12.76 1.61 -5.32
C GLY A 130 13.83 2.58 -5.82
N ASP A 131 13.50 3.49 -6.73
CA ASP A 131 14.45 4.49 -7.24
C ASP A 131 14.60 5.65 -6.24
N GLU A 132 15.79 5.78 -5.66
CA GLU A 132 16.11 6.81 -4.65
C GLU A 132 15.89 8.24 -5.17
N GLU A 133 16.27 8.53 -6.41
CA GLU A 133 16.04 9.85 -7.00
C GLU A 133 14.54 10.12 -7.19
N LEU A 134 13.79 9.10 -7.58
CA LEU A 134 12.34 9.20 -7.72
C LEU A 134 11.67 9.35 -6.35
N LEU A 135 12.13 8.65 -5.29
CA LEU A 135 11.64 8.85 -3.92
C LEU A 135 11.79 10.31 -3.47
N LEU A 136 12.91 10.95 -3.79
CA LEU A 136 13.12 12.39 -3.53
C LEU A 136 12.18 13.24 -4.37
N LYS A 137 12.08 12.98 -5.67
CA LYS A 137 11.24 13.75 -6.62
C LYS A 137 9.76 13.70 -6.25
N ILE A 138 9.26 12.55 -5.80
CA ILE A 138 7.87 12.42 -5.35
C ILE A 138 7.66 12.86 -3.90
N ASN A 139 8.70 13.33 -3.24
CA ASN A 139 8.67 13.74 -1.83
C ASN A 139 8.10 12.63 -0.91
N LYS A 140 8.63 11.41 -1.05
CA LYS A 140 8.19 10.28 -0.20
C LYS A 140 8.60 10.45 1.27
N GLY A 141 9.66 11.22 1.53
CA GLY A 141 10.14 11.57 2.87
C GLY A 141 10.88 10.43 3.59
N VAL A 142 11.27 9.39 2.87
CA VAL A 142 12.07 8.25 3.33
C VAL A 142 13.00 7.78 2.22
N THR A 143 14.13 7.16 2.60
CA THR A 143 15.11 6.59 1.67
C THR A 143 14.78 5.13 1.33
N TYR A 144 15.46 4.60 0.32
CA TYR A 144 15.43 3.18 -0.04
C TYR A 144 15.68 2.28 1.18
N ASP A 145 16.80 2.51 1.89
CA ASP A 145 17.21 1.69 3.04
C ASP A 145 16.18 1.76 4.18
N GLN A 146 15.60 2.92 4.43
CA GLN A 146 14.54 3.09 5.41
C GLN A 146 13.28 2.29 5.06
N ILE A 147 12.91 2.23 3.78
CA ILE A 147 11.77 1.42 3.33
C ILE A 147 12.05 -0.07 3.53
N VAL A 148 13.24 -0.54 3.15
CA VAL A 148 13.66 -1.93 3.34
C VAL A 148 13.68 -2.30 4.82
N GLU A 149 14.27 -1.47 5.67
CA GLU A 149 14.30 -1.69 7.11
C GLU A 149 12.88 -1.77 7.70
N ALA A 150 11.99 -0.84 7.31
CA ALA A 150 10.60 -0.84 7.77
C ALA A 150 9.87 -2.14 7.40
N GLY A 151 10.00 -2.60 6.16
CA GLY A 151 9.39 -3.85 5.70
C GLY A 151 9.93 -5.06 6.45
N ARG A 152 11.25 -5.14 6.62
CA ARG A 152 11.90 -6.22 7.38
C ARG A 152 11.50 -6.23 8.86
N LYS A 153 11.37 -5.07 9.50
CA LYS A 153 10.90 -4.96 10.88
C LYS A 153 9.49 -5.51 11.07
N LEU A 154 8.57 -5.20 10.15
CA LEU A 154 7.21 -5.77 10.18
C LEU A 154 7.26 -7.30 10.12
N LYS A 155 8.03 -7.87 9.19
CA LYS A 155 8.21 -9.34 9.06
C LYS A 155 8.86 -9.95 10.30
N GLN A 156 9.91 -9.35 10.85
CA GLN A 156 10.58 -9.80 12.09
C GLN A 156 9.64 -9.82 13.30
N ALA A 157 8.66 -8.92 13.31
CA ALA A 157 7.62 -8.91 14.34
C ALA A 157 6.48 -9.93 14.08
N GLY A 158 6.50 -10.66 12.96
CA GLY A 158 5.46 -11.59 12.55
C GLY A 158 4.21 -10.90 12.01
N ILE A 159 4.30 -9.62 11.64
CA ILE A 159 3.23 -8.87 10.99
C ILE A 159 3.39 -9.04 9.47
N THR A 160 2.34 -9.53 8.81
CA THR A 160 2.30 -9.67 7.36
C THR A 160 2.54 -8.33 6.69
N ALA A 161 3.56 -8.24 5.85
CA ALA A 161 3.87 -7.04 5.09
C ALA A 161 3.15 -7.06 3.73
N SER A 162 2.18 -6.17 3.56
CA SER A 162 1.52 -5.90 2.28
C SER A 162 2.03 -4.57 1.74
N VAL A 163 2.78 -4.61 0.64
CA VAL A 163 3.39 -3.38 0.09
C VAL A 163 2.73 -2.97 -1.21
N THR A 164 2.75 -1.67 -1.48
CA THR A 164 2.18 -1.10 -2.71
C THR A 164 3.28 -0.43 -3.52
N VAL A 165 3.28 -0.65 -4.84
CA VAL A 165 4.13 0.02 -5.82
C VAL A 165 3.27 0.65 -6.92
N ILE A 166 3.78 1.70 -7.58
CA ILE A 166 2.99 2.46 -8.56
C ILE A 166 3.70 2.48 -9.92
N LEU A 167 3.16 1.70 -10.87
CA LEU A 167 3.63 1.68 -12.25
C LEU A 167 3.45 3.06 -12.89
N GLY A 168 4.43 3.48 -13.69
CA GLY A 168 4.42 4.75 -14.40
C GLY A 168 4.75 5.97 -13.55
N LEU A 169 5.11 5.79 -12.29
CA LEU A 169 5.44 6.89 -11.38
C LEU A 169 6.67 7.69 -11.85
N GLY A 170 7.61 7.03 -12.53
CA GLY A 170 8.79 7.65 -13.15
C GLY A 170 8.51 8.40 -14.46
N GLY A 171 7.30 8.27 -15.01
CA GLY A 171 6.98 8.75 -16.34
C GLY A 171 7.72 7.96 -17.43
N VAL A 172 7.63 8.43 -18.69
CA VAL A 172 8.28 7.75 -19.83
C VAL A 172 9.79 7.69 -19.66
N GLU A 173 10.42 8.78 -19.22
CA GLU A 173 11.88 8.90 -19.15
C GLU A 173 12.50 8.07 -18.01
N GLY A 174 11.79 7.91 -16.89
CA GLY A 174 12.26 7.17 -15.72
C GLY A 174 11.78 5.72 -15.65
N SER A 175 11.00 5.24 -16.63
CA SER A 175 10.27 3.96 -16.59
C SER A 175 11.19 2.76 -16.34
N GLU A 176 12.27 2.62 -17.08
CA GLU A 176 13.21 1.48 -16.97
C GLU A 176 13.92 1.45 -15.62
N LYS A 177 14.49 2.59 -15.19
CA LYS A 177 15.16 2.71 -13.89
C LYS A 177 14.20 2.46 -12.74
N HIS A 178 12.99 3.02 -12.82
CA HIS A 178 11.94 2.79 -11.84
C HIS A 178 11.59 1.31 -11.72
N ALA A 179 11.40 0.60 -12.84
CA ALA A 179 11.06 -0.82 -12.82
C ALA A 179 12.17 -1.65 -12.18
N SER A 180 13.42 -1.49 -12.64
CA SER A 180 14.59 -2.19 -12.13
C SER A 180 14.82 -1.97 -10.63
N GLN A 181 14.81 -0.70 -10.18
CA GLN A 181 15.01 -0.39 -8.76
C GLN A 181 13.83 -0.84 -7.89
N THR A 182 12.60 -0.84 -8.44
CA THR A 182 11.43 -1.36 -7.74
C THR A 182 11.50 -2.88 -7.57
N ALA A 183 11.97 -3.61 -8.57
CA ALA A 183 12.23 -5.04 -8.43
C ALA A 183 13.26 -5.34 -7.33
N LYS A 184 14.32 -4.52 -7.27
CA LYS A 184 15.38 -4.65 -6.25
C LYS A 184 14.83 -4.42 -4.84
N ILE A 185 14.09 -3.33 -4.61
CA ILE A 185 13.55 -3.04 -3.26
C ILE A 185 12.55 -4.10 -2.82
N LEU A 186 11.73 -4.62 -3.73
CA LEU A 186 10.81 -5.70 -3.44
C LEU A 186 11.54 -7.00 -3.06
N THR A 187 12.65 -7.30 -3.73
CA THR A 187 13.54 -8.41 -3.37
C THR A 187 14.14 -8.22 -1.98
N ASP A 188 14.63 -7.02 -1.68
CA ASP A 188 15.28 -6.70 -0.41
C ASP A 188 14.32 -6.71 0.80
N ILE A 189 13.03 -6.40 0.57
CA ILE A 189 11.97 -6.50 1.58
C ILE A 189 11.46 -7.93 1.71
N ASP A 190 11.33 -8.66 0.60
CA ASP A 190 10.68 -9.97 0.47
C ASP A 190 9.26 -9.96 1.11
N PRO A 191 8.33 -9.12 0.63
CA PRO A 191 7.03 -8.95 1.25
C PRO A 191 6.10 -10.14 1.00
N ASP A 192 5.13 -10.37 1.90
CA ASP A 192 4.12 -11.43 1.75
C ASP A 192 3.09 -11.09 0.64
N PHE A 193 2.82 -9.80 0.45
CA PHE A 193 1.89 -9.30 -0.57
C PHE A 193 2.47 -8.08 -1.26
N VAL A 194 2.31 -8.05 -2.59
CA VAL A 194 2.56 -6.86 -3.42
C VAL A 194 1.28 -6.48 -4.13
N GLY A 195 0.90 -5.20 -4.02
CA GLY A 195 -0.13 -4.57 -4.84
C GLY A 195 0.52 -3.59 -5.81
N ALA A 196 0.56 -3.90 -7.10
CA ALA A 196 0.94 -2.94 -8.12
C ALA A 196 -0.29 -2.16 -8.59
N LEU A 197 -0.20 -0.84 -8.57
CA LEU A 197 -1.18 0.08 -9.14
C LEU A 197 -0.53 0.84 -10.29
N THR A 198 -1.32 1.29 -11.25
CA THR A 198 -0.80 2.21 -12.28
C THR A 198 -1.17 3.64 -11.92
N ILE A 199 -0.22 4.55 -12.08
CA ILE A 199 -0.42 5.97 -11.76
C ILE A 199 -1.68 6.53 -12.45
N MET A 200 -2.45 7.26 -11.68
CA MET A 200 -3.54 8.09 -12.16
C MET A 200 -3.31 9.52 -11.69
N LEU A 201 -3.44 10.47 -12.59
CA LEU A 201 -3.21 11.88 -12.28
C LEU A 201 -4.41 12.45 -11.52
N VAL A 202 -4.13 12.97 -10.33
CA VAL A 202 -5.17 13.57 -9.47
C VAL A 202 -5.09 15.10 -9.56
N PRO A 203 -6.15 15.78 -10.02
CA PRO A 203 -6.20 17.23 -10.04
C PRO A 203 -5.86 17.84 -8.68
N GLY A 204 -5.09 18.92 -8.67
CA GLY A 204 -4.63 19.59 -7.46
C GLY A 204 -3.31 19.08 -6.89
N THR A 205 -2.78 17.94 -7.38
CA THR A 205 -1.47 17.44 -6.97
C THR A 205 -0.34 18.12 -7.75
N PRO A 206 0.89 18.20 -7.18
CA PRO A 206 2.06 18.69 -7.91
C PRO A 206 2.36 17.90 -9.19
N LEU A 207 2.23 16.56 -9.15
CA LEU A 207 2.45 15.72 -10.35
C LEU A 207 1.45 16.03 -11.47
N TYR A 208 0.17 16.32 -11.12
CA TYR A 208 -0.81 16.75 -12.11
C TYR A 208 -0.42 18.07 -12.78
N ARG A 209 0.14 19.02 -12.02
CA ARG A 209 0.67 20.27 -12.56
C ARG A 209 1.84 20.01 -13.49
N ASP A 210 2.78 19.16 -13.10
CA ASP A 210 3.93 18.80 -13.96
C ASP A 210 3.47 18.17 -15.28
N TYR A 211 2.41 17.38 -15.24
CA TYR A 211 1.81 16.83 -16.46
C TYR A 211 1.21 17.93 -17.36
N GLN A 212 0.44 18.87 -16.79
CA GLN A 212 -0.15 19.98 -17.54
C GLN A 212 0.92 20.86 -18.17
N GLU A 213 2.04 21.09 -17.50
CA GLU A 213 3.18 21.87 -17.94
C GLU A 213 4.17 21.06 -18.82
N LYS A 214 3.82 19.83 -19.18
CA LYS A 214 4.60 18.92 -20.03
C LYS A 214 5.97 18.53 -19.45
N ARG A 215 6.20 18.70 -18.15
CA ARG A 215 7.39 18.23 -17.43
C ARG A 215 7.29 16.74 -17.02
N PHE A 216 6.10 16.19 -17.04
CA PHE A 216 5.84 14.77 -16.79
C PHE A 216 5.04 14.19 -17.95
N LYS A 217 5.44 13.02 -18.45
CA LYS A 217 4.74 12.29 -19.50
C LYS A 217 4.30 10.94 -18.96
N LEU A 218 3.00 10.67 -19.01
CA LEU A 218 2.45 9.35 -18.67
C LEU A 218 2.98 8.28 -19.61
N ILE A 219 3.25 7.11 -19.04
CA ILE A 219 3.55 5.91 -19.83
C ILE A 219 2.31 5.42 -20.57
N SER A 220 2.53 4.78 -21.70
CA SER A 220 1.45 4.12 -22.45
C SER A 220 1.00 2.82 -21.76
N PRO A 221 -0.18 2.25 -22.13
CA PRO A 221 -0.61 0.95 -21.65
C PRO A 221 0.45 -0.15 -21.82
N LEU A 222 1.10 -0.20 -23.00
CA LEU A 222 2.15 -1.18 -23.27
C LEU A 222 3.41 -0.93 -22.43
N GLN A 223 3.82 0.32 -22.21
CA GLN A 223 4.92 0.64 -21.30
C GLN A 223 4.61 0.23 -19.85
N SER A 224 3.35 0.39 -19.41
CA SER A 224 2.92 -0.10 -18.09
C SER A 224 3.07 -1.62 -17.97
N LEU A 225 2.79 -2.36 -19.04
CA LEU A 225 3.01 -3.81 -19.06
C LEU A 225 4.49 -4.16 -19.06
N ILE A 226 5.33 -3.40 -19.76
CA ILE A 226 6.80 -3.58 -19.74
C ILE A 226 7.35 -3.35 -18.34
N GLU A 227 6.93 -2.26 -17.65
CA GLU A 227 7.33 -2.05 -16.24
C GLU A 227 6.88 -3.20 -15.35
N LEU A 228 5.62 -3.62 -15.47
CA LEU A 228 5.07 -4.72 -14.68
C LEU A 228 5.83 -6.03 -14.92
N LYS A 229 6.13 -6.34 -16.20
CA LYS A 229 6.96 -7.49 -16.57
C LYS A 229 8.33 -7.42 -15.90
N ASN A 230 9.05 -6.32 -16.07
CA ASN A 230 10.41 -6.15 -15.54
C ASN A 230 10.42 -6.27 -14.02
N ILE A 231 9.44 -5.66 -13.32
CA ILE A 231 9.31 -5.79 -11.87
C ILE A 231 9.12 -7.26 -11.47
N ILE A 232 8.24 -8.01 -12.14
CA ILE A 232 8.01 -9.43 -11.83
C ILE A 232 9.24 -10.25 -12.17
N GLN A 233 9.85 -10.02 -13.34
CA GLN A 233 11.00 -10.76 -13.84
C GLN A 233 12.22 -10.64 -12.92
N ASP A 234 12.52 -9.43 -12.47
CA ASP A 234 13.75 -9.11 -11.76
C ASP A 234 13.61 -9.20 -10.23
N SER A 235 12.36 -9.35 -9.72
CA SER A 235 12.15 -9.57 -8.29
C SER A 235 12.32 -11.05 -7.92
N ASN A 236 12.90 -11.26 -6.73
CA ASN A 236 13.03 -12.58 -6.11
C ASN A 236 12.29 -12.60 -4.79
N TYR A 237 11.37 -13.54 -4.63
CA TYR A 237 10.55 -13.70 -3.43
C TYR A 237 10.71 -15.11 -2.85
N THR A 238 10.68 -15.21 -1.53
CA THR A 238 10.51 -16.49 -0.85
C THR A 238 9.11 -17.05 -1.08
N SER A 239 8.08 -16.22 -0.87
CA SER A 239 6.67 -16.52 -1.17
C SER A 239 5.89 -15.20 -1.13
N CYS A 240 5.37 -14.76 -2.27
CA CYS A 240 4.65 -13.52 -2.39
C CYS A 240 3.35 -13.69 -3.18
N PHE A 241 2.25 -13.13 -2.70
CA PHE A 241 1.05 -12.99 -3.52
C PHE A 241 1.06 -11.61 -4.20
N PHE A 242 1.41 -11.63 -5.48
CA PHE A 242 1.51 -10.42 -6.30
C PHE A 242 0.19 -10.14 -7.00
N THR A 243 -0.28 -8.89 -6.88
CA THR A 243 -1.52 -8.46 -7.51
C THR A 243 -1.34 -7.16 -8.28
N ALA A 244 -1.90 -7.08 -9.48
CA ALA A 244 -2.08 -5.87 -10.27
C ALA A 244 -3.54 -5.75 -10.73
N ASN A 245 -4.49 -6.15 -9.88
CA ASN A 245 -5.90 -6.24 -10.23
C ASN A 245 -6.72 -5.00 -9.85
N HIS A 246 -6.10 -3.97 -9.26
CA HIS A 246 -6.75 -2.69 -9.00
C HIS A 246 -7.30 -2.07 -10.30
N ALA A 247 -8.38 -1.31 -10.18
CA ALA A 247 -9.03 -0.70 -11.34
C ALA A 247 -8.16 0.30 -12.11
N SER A 248 -7.09 0.82 -11.50
CA SER A 248 -6.10 1.67 -12.17
C SER A 248 -5.22 0.92 -13.17
N ASN A 249 -5.12 -0.42 -13.11
CA ASN A 249 -4.26 -1.20 -14.00
C ASN A 249 -4.93 -1.54 -15.32
N TYR A 250 -4.14 -1.61 -16.38
CA TYR A 250 -4.59 -2.04 -17.70
C TYR A 250 -4.80 -3.54 -17.79
N LEU A 251 -3.94 -4.35 -17.17
CA LEU A 251 -4.02 -5.81 -17.13
C LEU A 251 -4.23 -6.30 -15.71
N PRO A 252 -5.38 -6.92 -15.37
CA PRO A 252 -5.61 -7.45 -14.04
C PRO A 252 -4.84 -8.76 -13.84
N ILE A 253 -3.90 -8.77 -12.88
CA ILE A 253 -3.08 -9.93 -12.55
C ILE A 253 -3.26 -10.29 -11.08
N LYS A 254 -3.30 -11.60 -10.80
CA LYS A 254 -3.19 -12.20 -9.47
C LYS A 254 -2.34 -13.45 -9.59
N VAL A 255 -1.18 -13.47 -8.96
CA VAL A 255 -0.24 -14.57 -9.11
C VAL A 255 0.53 -14.82 -7.82
N ARG A 256 0.83 -16.10 -7.53
CA ARG A 256 1.77 -16.47 -6.47
C ARG A 256 3.16 -16.61 -7.07
N LEU A 257 4.11 -15.91 -6.48
CA LEU A 257 5.50 -15.89 -6.88
C LEU A 257 6.38 -16.55 -5.79
N PRO A 258 7.43 -17.31 -6.18
CA PRO A 258 7.91 -17.49 -7.54
C PRO A 258 7.18 -18.57 -8.36
N GLU A 259 6.25 -19.35 -7.80
CA GLU A 259 5.72 -20.61 -8.36
C GLU A 259 5.14 -20.44 -9.78
N ARG A 260 4.47 -19.33 -10.06
CA ARG A 260 3.85 -19.06 -11.37
C ARG A 260 4.50 -17.91 -12.12
N LYS A 261 5.79 -17.63 -11.84
CA LYS A 261 6.52 -16.51 -12.47
C LYS A 261 6.58 -16.65 -13.99
N GLU A 262 7.01 -17.80 -14.48
CA GLU A 262 7.17 -18.05 -15.93
C GLU A 262 5.83 -17.95 -16.70
N GLU A 263 4.75 -18.43 -16.10
CA GLU A 263 3.41 -18.39 -16.70
C GLU A 263 2.95 -16.93 -16.92
N ILE A 264 3.12 -16.08 -15.90
CA ILE A 264 2.68 -14.69 -15.99
C ILE A 264 3.56 -13.86 -16.91
N LEU A 265 4.88 -14.14 -16.93
CA LEU A 265 5.79 -13.48 -17.86
C LEU A 265 5.44 -13.81 -19.30
N LYS A 266 5.16 -15.08 -19.59
CA LYS A 266 4.71 -15.52 -20.92
C LYS A 266 3.43 -14.83 -21.35
N LEU A 267 2.40 -14.75 -20.46
CA LEU A 267 1.15 -14.04 -20.75
C LEU A 267 1.41 -12.58 -21.14
N ILE A 268 2.27 -11.89 -20.40
CA ILE A 268 2.58 -10.49 -20.70
C ILE A 268 3.33 -10.37 -22.02
N ASP A 269 4.30 -11.27 -22.28
CA ASP A 269 5.05 -11.29 -23.54
C ASP A 269 4.16 -11.54 -24.75
N ASP A 270 3.22 -12.47 -24.67
CA ASP A 270 2.27 -12.75 -25.74
C ASP A 270 1.45 -11.49 -26.10
N ILE A 271 1.01 -10.73 -25.09
CA ILE A 271 0.30 -9.44 -25.31
C ILE A 271 1.23 -8.40 -25.95
N LEU A 272 2.47 -8.29 -25.47
CA LEU A 272 3.42 -7.28 -25.97
C LEU A 272 3.85 -7.57 -27.43
N VAL A 273 4.14 -8.84 -27.77
CA VAL A 273 4.56 -9.27 -29.11
C VAL A 273 3.42 -9.07 -30.12
N ASN A 274 2.21 -9.49 -29.78
CA ASN A 274 1.07 -9.40 -30.67
C ASN A 274 0.44 -8.00 -30.70
N LYS A 275 0.92 -7.07 -29.83
CA LYS A 275 0.32 -5.73 -29.60
C LYS A 275 -1.20 -5.82 -29.33
N GLU A 276 -1.60 -6.86 -28.64
CA GLU A 276 -3.02 -7.20 -28.45
C GLU A 276 -3.62 -6.34 -27.32
N THR A 277 -3.90 -5.09 -27.65
CA THR A 277 -4.48 -4.11 -26.71
C THR A 277 -5.94 -4.38 -26.37
N SER A 278 -6.61 -5.26 -27.10
CA SER A 278 -8.02 -5.64 -26.88
C SER A 278 -8.26 -6.30 -25.52
N GLN A 279 -7.23 -6.95 -24.96
CA GLN A 279 -7.27 -7.57 -23.62
C GLN A 279 -7.03 -6.56 -22.50
N LEU A 280 -6.60 -5.34 -22.82
CA LEU A 280 -6.30 -4.32 -21.84
C LEU A 280 -7.56 -3.51 -21.51
N ARG A 281 -7.69 -3.14 -20.24
CA ARG A 281 -8.72 -2.19 -19.81
C ARG A 281 -8.52 -0.86 -20.54
N SER A 282 -9.60 -0.30 -21.09
CA SER A 282 -9.55 1.03 -21.71
C SER A 282 -9.30 2.11 -20.65
N GLU A 283 -8.76 3.24 -21.08
CA GLU A 283 -8.50 4.38 -20.20
C GLU A 283 -9.77 4.85 -19.47
N SER A 284 -10.93 4.83 -20.16
CA SER A 284 -12.22 5.23 -19.60
C SER A 284 -12.77 4.29 -18.51
N MET A 285 -12.26 3.06 -18.43
CA MET A 285 -12.64 2.08 -17.40
C MET A 285 -11.68 2.08 -16.20
N ARG A 286 -10.60 2.86 -16.24
CA ARG A 286 -9.68 2.97 -15.13
C ARG A 286 -10.23 3.95 -14.10
N VAL A 287 -10.13 3.59 -12.84
CA VAL A 287 -10.56 4.42 -11.69
C VAL A 287 -9.59 4.24 -10.52
N LEU A 288 -9.55 5.26 -9.65
CA LEU A 288 -8.81 5.24 -8.38
C LEU A 288 -9.63 4.56 -7.29
#